data_cc8c4544606eb016cc5018f9f962ef9a
#
_entry.id   cc8c4544606eb016cc5018f9f962ef9a
#
_cell.length_a   1.000
_cell.length_b   1.000
_cell.length_c   1.000
_cell.angle_alpha   90.00
_cell.angle_beta   90.00
_cell.angle_gamma   90.00
#
_symmetry.space_group_name_H-M   'P 1'
#
loop_
_entity.id
_entity.type
_entity.pdbx_description
1 polymer ?
#
loop_
_entity_poly.entity_id
_entity_poly.type
_entity_poly.pdbx_seq_one_letter_code
_entity_poly.pdbx_strand_id
1 'polypeptide(L)'
;MKEDWEEIIYKDAVYKISTSKQKLKQKQYLKSGTIPIVDQGQDLIGGYTNDEKRVIECDLPVLVFGDHTKITKLIDFKFAPGADGTKILEPSKFVLPEYLSILTKVLTFKIKDNGYARHYQHIEKELLPLAPLPVQRAIVSKIEALFSDLDNGIANFKKAQEQLKVYRQAVLKKAFEGELTKEWRAKQTNLPTAEELLKQIKEERQNHYNQQIEDWKKAVKEWEKNGKKGKKPSRISKPKEVTEVKESDIENYETLPNSWKWSRFGNVTYKIGDIDHKMPKTVENGYPYLSTGNLNGDGTIDFSGAKTISKEDFERLALKIKPEKGDIIFPRYGTIGRNILIDFDREFLVSYSCAIIKNVTSLMSSKFALYYSLSPVIKKEIKRYTVETTQANIGIASIENFVFPLCSTQEQTQIVQEIESRLSVCDKMEQSINESIEKAEALRQSILKKAFEGKLLSEAEIAQCKQAADYEPASELLKKIQAEKVKTRLIASQQKKKGGKNGK
;
A
#
# COMPACT_ATOMS: atom_id res chain seq x y z
N MET A 1 -18.92 18.46 -33.61
CA MET A 1 -17.60 17.99 -34.18
C MET A 1 -16.86 19.18 -34.76
N LYS A 2 -15.53 19.11 -34.89
CA LYS A 2 -14.76 20.17 -35.56
C LYS A 2 -14.99 20.08 -37.08
N GLU A 3 -14.81 21.21 -37.75
CA GLU A 3 -14.78 21.29 -39.17
C GLU A 3 -13.76 20.27 -39.75
N ASP A 4 -14.04 19.61 -40.83
CA ASP A 4 -13.24 18.56 -41.46
C ASP A 4 -13.17 17.18 -40.73
N TRP A 5 -13.93 16.96 -39.65
CA TRP A 5 -14.04 15.69 -38.98
C TRP A 5 -15.35 14.96 -39.35
N GLU A 6 -15.33 13.64 -39.34
CA GLU A 6 -16.48 12.76 -39.58
C GLU A 6 -16.67 11.78 -38.45
N GLU A 7 -17.80 11.07 -38.43
CA GLU A 7 -18.03 9.94 -37.54
C GLU A 7 -18.02 8.64 -38.37
N ILE A 8 -17.34 7.63 -37.79
CA ILE A 8 -17.31 6.30 -38.36
C ILE A 8 -17.73 5.26 -37.33
N ILE A 9 -18.52 4.26 -37.72
CA ILE A 9 -18.82 3.15 -36.79
C ILE A 9 -17.54 2.34 -36.58
N TYR A 10 -17.24 1.98 -35.33
CA TYR A 10 -16.01 1.27 -34.93
C TYR A 10 -15.70 0.07 -35.85
N LYS A 11 -16.70 -0.81 -36.07
CA LYS A 11 -16.53 -1.99 -36.96
C LYS A 11 -16.12 -1.64 -38.38
N ASP A 12 -16.41 -0.42 -38.84
CA ASP A 12 -16.05 0.01 -40.21
C ASP A 12 -14.65 0.64 -40.25
N ALA A 13 -14.10 1.06 -39.10
CA ALA A 13 -12.72 1.52 -38.96
C ALA A 13 -11.69 0.37 -38.88
N VAL A 14 -12.13 -0.89 -38.69
CA VAL A 14 -11.24 -2.03 -38.44
C VAL A 14 -11.61 -3.25 -39.29
N TYR A 15 -10.62 -4.12 -39.53
CA TYR A 15 -10.80 -5.47 -40.07
C TYR A 15 -10.57 -6.49 -38.98
N LYS A 16 -11.56 -7.32 -38.67
CA LYS A 16 -11.44 -8.37 -37.67
C LYS A 16 -10.75 -9.59 -38.23
N ILE A 17 -9.57 -9.92 -37.70
CA ILE A 17 -8.81 -11.10 -38.10
C ILE A 17 -9.38 -12.34 -37.42
N SER A 18 -9.56 -13.42 -38.20
CA SER A 18 -9.99 -14.69 -37.65
C SER A 18 -8.85 -15.42 -36.95
N THR A 19 -9.07 -15.83 -35.72
CA THR A 19 -8.06 -16.52 -34.89
C THR A 19 -8.34 -18.02 -34.75
N SER A 20 -9.39 -18.55 -35.39
CA SER A 20 -9.93 -19.89 -35.09
C SER A 20 -8.93 -21.04 -35.31
N LYS A 21 -8.00 -20.91 -36.27
CA LYS A 21 -7.00 -21.93 -36.59
C LYS A 21 -5.70 -21.79 -35.80
N GLN A 22 -5.32 -20.57 -35.39
CA GLN A 22 -4.06 -20.25 -34.77
C GLN A 22 -4.11 -20.22 -33.23
N LYS A 23 -5.31 -20.13 -32.68
CA LYS A 23 -5.55 -19.92 -31.23
C LYS A 23 -4.95 -21.03 -30.38
N LEU A 24 -4.27 -20.61 -29.28
CA LEU A 24 -3.67 -21.47 -28.29
C LEU A 24 -4.44 -21.41 -26.97
N LYS A 25 -4.65 -22.54 -26.29
CA LYS A 25 -5.21 -22.60 -24.95
C LYS A 25 -4.13 -22.27 -23.93
N GLN A 26 -4.48 -21.64 -22.82
CA GLN A 26 -3.54 -21.20 -21.78
C GLN A 26 -2.58 -22.30 -21.28
N LYS A 27 -3.08 -23.55 -21.19
CA LYS A 27 -2.26 -24.72 -20.81
C LYS A 27 -1.16 -25.09 -21.82
N GLN A 28 -1.18 -24.52 -23.02
CA GLN A 28 -0.21 -24.76 -24.09
C GLN A 28 0.88 -23.68 -24.15
N TYR A 29 0.78 -22.66 -23.27
CA TYR A 29 1.78 -21.60 -23.21
C TYR A 29 3.07 -22.12 -22.60
N LEU A 30 4.17 -21.80 -23.25
CA LEU A 30 5.53 -22.01 -22.71
C LEU A 30 5.96 -20.76 -21.91
N LYS A 31 6.83 -20.94 -20.93
CA LYS A 31 7.45 -19.84 -20.19
C LYS A 31 8.43 -19.04 -21.06
N SER A 32 9.04 -19.68 -22.06
CA SER A 32 9.95 -19.08 -23.04
C SER A 32 9.81 -19.77 -24.39
N GLY A 33 10.09 -19.07 -25.48
CA GLY A 33 9.98 -19.59 -26.85
C GLY A 33 10.31 -18.51 -27.86
N THR A 34 10.22 -18.86 -29.15
CA THR A 34 10.58 -17.97 -30.28
C THR A 34 9.43 -17.00 -30.64
N ILE A 35 8.17 -17.40 -30.39
CA ILE A 35 6.98 -16.66 -30.81
C ILE A 35 6.19 -16.27 -29.55
N PRO A 36 6.01 -14.96 -29.29
CA PRO A 36 5.19 -14.49 -28.19
C PRO A 36 3.71 -14.80 -28.43
N ILE A 37 2.99 -15.13 -27.37
CA ILE A 37 1.55 -15.31 -27.36
C ILE A 37 0.92 -14.06 -26.74
N VAL A 38 -0.01 -13.44 -27.49
CA VAL A 38 -0.79 -12.30 -27.00
C VAL A 38 -2.24 -12.73 -26.77
N ASP A 39 -2.70 -12.51 -25.55
CA ASP A 39 -4.08 -12.84 -25.14
C ASP A 39 -4.77 -11.63 -24.47
N GLN A 40 -5.93 -11.88 -23.85
CA GLN A 40 -6.71 -10.85 -23.15
C GLN A 40 -6.22 -10.52 -21.72
N GLY A 41 -5.10 -11.11 -21.26
CA GLY A 41 -4.51 -10.84 -19.94
C GLY A 41 -3.91 -9.44 -19.82
N GLN A 42 -3.47 -9.05 -18.63
CA GLN A 42 -2.89 -7.71 -18.40
C GLN A 42 -1.50 -7.56 -19.02
N ASP A 43 -0.68 -8.60 -18.95
CA ASP A 43 0.67 -8.59 -19.49
C ASP A 43 0.65 -8.50 -21.03
N LEU A 44 1.60 -7.76 -21.61
CA LEU A 44 1.72 -7.62 -23.05
C LEU A 44 1.85 -8.99 -23.72
N ILE A 45 2.67 -9.87 -23.16
CA ILE A 45 2.92 -11.24 -23.59
C ILE A 45 2.41 -12.19 -22.50
N GLY A 46 1.44 -13.06 -22.84
CA GLY A 46 0.87 -14.04 -21.92
C GLY A 46 1.69 -15.34 -21.81
N GLY A 47 2.63 -15.57 -22.73
CA GLY A 47 3.48 -16.74 -22.83
C GLY A 47 4.12 -16.87 -24.20
N TYR A 48 4.66 -18.05 -24.52
CA TYR A 48 5.39 -18.29 -25.76
C TYR A 48 4.96 -19.61 -26.42
N THR A 49 5.25 -19.73 -27.74
CA THR A 49 5.18 -20.98 -28.49
C THR A 49 6.34 -21.08 -29.48
N ASN A 50 6.65 -22.28 -29.95
CA ASN A 50 7.62 -22.53 -31.03
C ASN A 50 6.92 -23.01 -32.31
N ASP A 51 5.58 -23.02 -32.34
CA ASP A 51 4.79 -23.44 -33.52
C ASP A 51 4.53 -22.24 -34.43
N GLU A 52 5.33 -22.12 -35.49
CA GLU A 52 5.23 -21.03 -36.47
C GLU A 52 3.86 -20.99 -37.18
N LYS A 53 3.14 -22.12 -37.27
CA LYS A 53 1.82 -22.20 -37.87
C LYS A 53 0.75 -21.45 -37.06
N ARG A 54 1.09 -21.05 -35.83
CA ARG A 54 0.24 -20.26 -34.92
C ARG A 54 0.36 -18.76 -35.13
N VAL A 55 1.38 -18.31 -35.86
CA VAL A 55 1.54 -16.88 -36.15
C VAL A 55 0.36 -16.37 -36.97
N ILE A 56 -0.16 -15.20 -36.57
CA ILE A 56 -1.20 -14.49 -37.33
C ILE A 56 -0.57 -13.73 -38.50
N GLU A 57 -1.14 -13.89 -39.67
CA GLU A 57 -0.83 -13.07 -40.84
C GLU A 57 -1.73 -11.82 -40.82
N CYS A 58 -1.15 -10.64 -40.60
CA CYS A 58 -1.81 -9.35 -40.60
C CYS A 58 -0.78 -8.22 -40.84
N ASP A 59 -1.27 -7.08 -41.31
CA ASP A 59 -0.45 -5.85 -41.36
C ASP A 59 -0.30 -5.27 -39.97
N LEU A 60 0.95 -5.15 -39.51
CA LEU A 60 1.29 -4.59 -38.19
C LEU A 60 1.48 -3.07 -38.28
N PRO A 61 1.17 -2.33 -37.20
CA PRO A 61 0.65 -2.78 -35.92
C PRO A 61 -0.87 -3.07 -35.92
N VAL A 62 -1.29 -3.99 -35.06
CA VAL A 62 -2.70 -4.36 -34.86
C VAL A 62 -3.16 -4.12 -33.42
N LEU A 63 -4.45 -3.92 -33.23
CA LEU A 63 -5.08 -3.82 -31.94
C LEU A 63 -5.56 -5.18 -31.44
N VAL A 64 -5.11 -5.60 -30.29
CA VAL A 64 -5.64 -6.79 -29.60
C VAL A 64 -6.57 -6.34 -28.47
N PHE A 65 -7.84 -6.78 -28.54
CA PHE A 65 -8.87 -6.45 -27.57
C PHE A 65 -9.34 -7.67 -26.81
N GLY A 66 -9.34 -7.59 -25.50
CA GLY A 66 -9.85 -8.62 -24.58
C GLY A 66 -11.36 -8.51 -24.40
N ASP A 67 -12.12 -9.47 -24.96
CA ASP A 67 -13.58 -9.46 -24.98
C ASP A 67 -14.21 -9.52 -23.57
N HIS A 68 -13.50 -10.14 -22.61
CA HIS A 68 -13.96 -10.28 -21.23
C HIS A 68 -13.24 -9.35 -20.24
N THR A 69 -12.06 -8.82 -20.62
CA THR A 69 -11.21 -8.01 -19.73
C THR A 69 -11.21 -6.53 -20.07
N LYS A 70 -11.74 -6.14 -21.26
CA LYS A 70 -11.66 -4.78 -21.82
C LYS A 70 -10.22 -4.30 -22.07
N ILE A 71 -9.21 -5.15 -21.88
CA ILE A 71 -7.80 -4.80 -22.06
C ILE A 71 -7.54 -4.60 -23.56
N THR A 72 -6.83 -3.53 -23.86
CA THR A 72 -6.48 -3.13 -25.21
C THR A 72 -4.96 -3.06 -25.34
N LYS A 73 -4.38 -3.79 -26.27
CA LYS A 73 -2.94 -3.84 -26.56
C LYS A 73 -2.69 -3.45 -28.02
N LEU A 74 -1.73 -2.59 -28.26
CA LEU A 74 -1.22 -2.33 -29.61
C LEU A 74 0.00 -3.22 -29.82
N ILE A 75 0.00 -4.03 -30.89
CA ILE A 75 1.02 -5.04 -31.16
C ILE A 75 1.68 -4.74 -32.51
N ASP A 76 2.97 -4.51 -32.49
CA ASP A 76 3.84 -4.17 -33.63
C ASP A 76 4.83 -5.28 -33.98
N PHE A 77 4.68 -6.46 -33.38
CA PHE A 77 5.52 -7.63 -33.62
C PHE A 77 4.72 -8.86 -33.97
N LYS A 78 5.36 -9.85 -34.62
CA LYS A 78 4.74 -11.14 -34.95
C LYS A 78 4.38 -11.93 -33.71
N PHE A 79 3.16 -12.46 -33.62
CA PHE A 79 2.65 -13.15 -32.46
C PHE A 79 1.66 -14.25 -32.79
N ALA A 80 1.41 -15.14 -31.87
CA ALA A 80 0.33 -16.10 -31.88
C ALA A 80 -0.83 -15.64 -30.98
N PRO A 81 -2.11 -15.82 -31.37
CA PRO A 81 -3.23 -15.44 -30.53
C PRO A 81 -3.41 -16.44 -29.37
N GLY A 82 -3.58 -15.91 -28.17
CA GLY A 82 -3.91 -16.69 -26.98
C GLY A 82 -5.41 -16.91 -26.84
N ALA A 83 -5.77 -17.52 -25.75
CA ALA A 83 -7.08 -17.94 -25.20
C ALA A 83 -8.37 -17.37 -25.84
N ASP A 84 -9.51 -17.91 -25.42
CA ASP A 84 -10.82 -17.41 -25.84
C ASP A 84 -11.05 -15.97 -25.40
N GLY A 85 -11.79 -15.19 -26.21
CA GLY A 85 -12.03 -13.77 -25.92
C GLY A 85 -11.01 -12.79 -26.52
N THR A 86 -9.91 -13.25 -27.11
CA THR A 86 -8.96 -12.39 -27.81
C THR A 86 -9.51 -11.99 -29.18
N LYS A 87 -9.68 -10.70 -29.42
CA LYS A 87 -10.06 -10.13 -30.74
C LYS A 87 -8.87 -9.41 -31.32
N ILE A 88 -8.53 -9.70 -32.55
CA ILE A 88 -7.47 -9.03 -33.31
C ILE A 88 -8.13 -8.14 -34.34
N LEU A 89 -7.79 -6.85 -34.26
CA LEU A 89 -8.43 -5.80 -35.05
C LEU A 89 -7.32 -5.06 -35.82
N GLU A 90 -7.30 -5.24 -37.12
CA GLU A 90 -6.41 -4.53 -38.02
C GLU A 90 -7.07 -3.20 -38.38
N PRO A 91 -6.45 -2.04 -38.14
CA PRO A 91 -7.01 -0.75 -38.51
C PRO A 91 -7.09 -0.59 -40.03
N SER A 92 -8.10 0.14 -40.53
CA SER A 92 -8.07 0.64 -41.90
C SER A 92 -6.83 1.52 -42.13
N LYS A 93 -6.28 1.53 -43.35
CA LYS A 93 -5.09 2.34 -43.72
C LYS A 93 -5.25 3.84 -43.49
N PHE A 94 -6.48 4.31 -43.30
CA PHE A 94 -6.83 5.71 -43.04
C PHE A 94 -7.10 6.00 -41.58
N VAL A 95 -6.83 5.04 -40.66
CA VAL A 95 -6.95 5.20 -39.21
C VAL A 95 -5.65 4.71 -38.58
N LEU A 96 -4.92 5.62 -37.95
CA LEU A 96 -3.67 5.25 -37.28
C LEU A 96 -3.93 4.25 -36.16
N PRO A 97 -3.14 3.17 -36.04
CA PRO A 97 -3.30 2.16 -35.01
C PRO A 97 -3.23 2.72 -33.58
N GLU A 98 -2.31 3.67 -33.31
CA GLU A 98 -2.15 4.36 -32.04
C GLU A 98 -3.40 5.20 -31.71
N TYR A 99 -3.90 5.95 -32.71
CA TYR A 99 -5.13 6.72 -32.58
C TYR A 99 -6.33 5.84 -32.25
N LEU A 100 -6.49 4.74 -32.99
CA LEU A 100 -7.53 3.75 -32.74
C LEU A 100 -7.41 3.15 -31.33
N SER A 101 -6.18 2.84 -30.88
CA SER A 101 -5.93 2.31 -29.54
C SER A 101 -6.40 3.28 -28.45
N ILE A 102 -6.12 4.58 -28.62
CA ILE A 102 -6.57 5.64 -27.70
C ILE A 102 -8.11 5.71 -27.68
N LEU A 103 -8.75 5.77 -28.84
CA LEU A 103 -10.20 5.83 -28.94
C LEU A 103 -10.87 4.59 -28.34
N THR A 104 -10.29 3.40 -28.58
CA THR A 104 -10.79 2.15 -27.99
C THR A 104 -10.73 2.17 -26.48
N LYS A 105 -9.63 2.67 -25.89
CA LYS A 105 -9.53 2.84 -24.43
C LYS A 105 -10.61 3.77 -23.88
N VAL A 106 -10.90 4.88 -24.56
CA VAL A 106 -12.00 5.80 -24.15
C VAL A 106 -13.34 5.09 -24.17
N LEU A 107 -13.62 4.29 -25.19
CA LEU A 107 -14.86 3.52 -25.27
C LEU A 107 -14.99 2.51 -24.14
N THR A 108 -13.88 1.87 -23.71
CA THR A 108 -13.92 0.91 -22.60
C THR A 108 -14.39 1.54 -21.28
N PHE A 109 -14.14 2.83 -21.06
CA PHE A 109 -14.61 3.53 -19.85
C PHE A 109 -16.14 3.73 -19.84
N LYS A 110 -16.78 3.74 -21.00
CA LYS A 110 -18.25 3.87 -21.12
C LYS A 110 -19.00 2.55 -20.85
N ILE A 111 -18.31 1.42 -20.93
CA ILE A 111 -18.91 0.10 -20.73
C ILE A 111 -19.06 -0.18 -19.23
N LYS A 112 -20.32 -0.33 -18.77
CA LYS A 112 -20.60 -0.77 -17.39
C LYS A 112 -19.96 -2.14 -17.13
N ASP A 113 -19.47 -2.33 -15.91
CA ASP A 113 -18.89 -3.60 -15.52
C ASP A 113 -20.02 -4.55 -15.09
N ASN A 114 -20.36 -5.47 -16.00
CA ASN A 114 -21.41 -6.47 -15.80
C ASN A 114 -20.83 -7.88 -15.57
N GLY A 115 -19.62 -7.96 -14.98
CA GLY A 115 -18.92 -9.22 -14.74
C GLY A 115 -18.42 -9.87 -16.05
N TYR A 116 -18.51 -11.20 -16.14
CA TYR A 116 -18.03 -11.98 -17.29
C TYR A 116 -18.96 -11.80 -18.51
N ALA A 117 -18.86 -10.66 -19.19
CA ALA A 117 -19.64 -10.30 -20.37
C ALA A 117 -18.74 -10.24 -21.62
N ARG A 118 -19.38 -10.26 -22.81
CA ARG A 118 -18.70 -10.02 -24.09
C ARG A 118 -18.76 -8.54 -24.43
N HIS A 119 -17.67 -7.83 -24.23
CA HIS A 119 -17.62 -6.37 -24.33
C HIS A 119 -17.45 -5.85 -25.77
N TYR A 120 -16.85 -6.63 -26.66
CA TYR A 120 -16.61 -6.21 -28.03
C TYR A 120 -17.90 -5.85 -28.79
N GLN A 121 -19.01 -6.59 -28.58
CA GLN A 121 -20.31 -6.31 -29.16
C GLN A 121 -20.89 -4.92 -28.84
N HIS A 122 -20.42 -4.29 -27.76
CA HIS A 122 -20.80 -2.93 -27.42
C HIS A 122 -19.92 -1.93 -28.16
N ILE A 123 -18.60 -2.18 -28.22
CA ILE A 123 -17.64 -1.28 -28.88
C ILE A 123 -17.85 -1.26 -30.40
N GLU A 124 -18.09 -2.39 -31.05
CA GLU A 124 -18.19 -2.48 -32.52
C GLU A 124 -19.29 -1.61 -33.13
N LYS A 125 -20.27 -1.19 -32.32
CA LYS A 125 -21.41 -0.36 -32.77
C LYS A 125 -21.23 1.13 -32.45
N GLU A 126 -20.24 1.47 -31.63
CA GLU A 126 -19.98 2.85 -31.22
C GLU A 126 -19.45 3.69 -32.38
N LEU A 127 -19.75 4.98 -32.31
CA LEU A 127 -19.22 5.97 -33.23
C LEU A 127 -17.85 6.43 -32.77
N LEU A 128 -16.90 6.47 -33.69
CA LEU A 128 -15.57 7.03 -33.50
C LEU A 128 -15.43 8.35 -34.23
N PRO A 129 -14.76 9.35 -33.64
CA PRO A 129 -14.35 10.54 -34.38
C PRO A 129 -13.24 10.15 -35.37
N LEU A 130 -13.48 10.37 -36.64
CA LEU A 130 -12.50 10.24 -37.71
C LEU A 130 -11.93 11.63 -38.01
N ALA A 131 -10.66 11.82 -37.72
CA ALA A 131 -9.92 13.05 -37.98
C ALA A 131 -9.05 12.86 -39.24
N PRO A 132 -8.65 13.93 -39.95
CA PRO A 132 -7.58 13.88 -40.97
C PRO A 132 -6.30 13.23 -40.44
N LEU A 133 -5.57 12.47 -41.27
CA LEU A 133 -4.36 11.73 -40.83
C LEU A 133 -3.31 12.58 -40.09
N PRO A 134 -2.95 13.81 -40.56
CA PRO A 134 -2.03 14.66 -39.81
C PRO A 134 -2.55 15.04 -38.42
N VAL A 135 -3.86 15.21 -38.29
CA VAL A 135 -4.50 15.53 -36.99
C VAL A 135 -4.47 14.29 -36.08
N GLN A 136 -4.71 13.09 -36.60
CA GLN A 136 -4.57 11.86 -35.83
C GLN A 136 -3.15 11.72 -35.26
N ARG A 137 -2.09 11.96 -36.10
CA ARG A 137 -0.69 11.96 -35.64
C ARG A 137 -0.43 12.98 -34.55
N ALA A 138 -0.90 14.21 -34.73
CA ALA A 138 -0.72 15.28 -33.76
C ALA A 138 -1.40 14.97 -32.40
N ILE A 139 -2.60 14.36 -32.44
CA ILE A 139 -3.29 13.90 -31.22
C ILE A 139 -2.47 12.83 -30.51
N VAL A 140 -1.99 11.80 -31.22
CA VAL A 140 -1.17 10.73 -30.67
C VAL A 140 0.08 11.30 -30.01
N SER A 141 0.85 12.08 -30.76
CA SER A 141 2.09 12.70 -30.25
C SER A 141 1.87 13.56 -29.01
N LYS A 142 0.79 14.35 -29.00
CA LYS A 142 0.45 15.19 -27.84
C LYS A 142 0.04 14.36 -26.63
N ILE A 143 -0.71 13.28 -26.81
CA ILE A 143 -1.07 12.37 -25.72
C ILE A 143 0.16 11.67 -25.17
N GLU A 144 1.04 11.15 -26.02
CA GLU A 144 2.28 10.51 -25.60
C GLU A 144 3.17 11.45 -24.80
N ALA A 145 3.36 12.71 -25.23
CA ALA A 145 4.10 13.72 -24.50
C ALA A 145 3.47 14.00 -23.12
N LEU A 146 2.15 14.28 -23.08
CA LEU A 146 1.43 14.54 -21.83
C LEU A 146 1.45 13.36 -20.88
N PHE A 147 1.35 12.12 -21.39
CA PHE A 147 1.41 10.91 -20.55
C PHE A 147 2.81 10.66 -20.03
N SER A 148 3.85 10.91 -20.83
CA SER A 148 5.23 10.84 -20.38
C SER A 148 5.49 11.82 -19.22
N ASP A 149 5.00 13.06 -19.31
CA ASP A 149 5.10 14.04 -18.23
C ASP A 149 4.36 13.60 -16.97
N LEU A 150 3.13 13.05 -17.11
CA LEU A 150 2.36 12.52 -16.00
C LEU A 150 3.04 11.32 -15.34
N ASP A 151 3.59 10.38 -16.12
CA ASP A 151 4.28 9.20 -15.61
C ASP A 151 5.54 9.59 -14.84
N ASN A 152 6.31 10.53 -15.35
CA ASN A 152 7.47 11.11 -14.67
C ASN A 152 7.07 11.81 -13.37
N GLY A 153 5.98 12.58 -13.38
CA GLY A 153 5.43 13.23 -12.19
C GLY A 153 5.04 12.22 -11.11
N ILE A 154 4.27 11.18 -11.48
CA ILE A 154 3.85 10.10 -10.56
C ILE A 154 5.07 9.34 -10.00
N ALA A 155 6.07 9.05 -10.83
CA ALA A 155 7.30 8.40 -10.38
C ALA A 155 8.06 9.25 -9.35
N ASN A 156 8.14 10.58 -9.58
CA ASN A 156 8.75 11.50 -8.63
C ASN A 156 7.96 11.58 -7.31
N PHE A 157 6.63 11.59 -7.33
CA PHE A 157 5.80 11.53 -6.13
C PHE A 157 6.01 10.26 -5.33
N LYS A 158 6.05 9.09 -5.98
CA LYS A 158 6.37 7.81 -5.32
C LYS A 158 7.75 7.82 -4.67
N LYS A 159 8.75 8.39 -5.37
CA LYS A 159 10.09 8.57 -4.80
C LYS A 159 10.09 9.48 -3.57
N ALA A 160 9.32 10.57 -3.60
CA ALA A 160 9.15 11.47 -2.45
C ALA A 160 8.50 10.75 -1.25
N GLN A 161 7.49 9.87 -1.46
CA GLN A 161 6.91 9.05 -0.40
C GLN A 161 7.96 8.15 0.27
N GLU A 162 8.82 7.50 -0.50
CA GLU A 162 9.90 6.68 0.07
C GLU A 162 10.92 7.54 0.85
N GLN A 163 11.23 8.73 0.37
CA GLN A 163 12.10 9.67 1.09
C GLN A 163 11.48 10.15 2.41
N LEU A 164 10.16 10.37 2.46
CA LEU A 164 9.45 10.69 3.71
C LEU A 164 9.55 9.58 4.74
N LYS A 165 9.47 8.31 4.34
CA LYS A 165 9.68 7.16 5.25
C LYS A 165 11.08 7.17 5.85
N VAL A 166 12.11 7.42 5.02
CA VAL A 166 13.50 7.52 5.48
C VAL A 166 13.66 8.71 6.44
N TYR A 167 13.08 9.87 6.11
CA TYR A 167 13.15 11.06 6.94
C TYR A 167 12.50 10.85 8.31
N ARG A 168 11.32 10.21 8.39
CA ARG A 168 10.67 9.83 9.67
C ARG A 168 11.62 9.02 10.56
N GLN A 169 12.31 8.05 9.99
CA GLN A 169 13.28 7.25 10.75
C GLN A 169 14.52 8.06 11.16
N ALA A 170 14.98 8.99 10.33
CA ALA A 170 16.08 9.89 10.66
C ALA A 170 15.73 10.87 11.80
N VAL A 171 14.48 11.37 11.83
CA VAL A 171 13.97 12.20 12.94
C VAL A 171 14.03 11.41 14.25
N LEU A 172 13.49 10.18 14.26
CA LEU A 172 13.53 9.31 15.45
C LEU A 172 14.96 8.96 15.83
N LYS A 173 15.85 8.69 14.88
CA LYS A 173 17.27 8.44 15.15
C LYS A 173 17.88 9.63 15.90
N LYS A 174 17.79 10.84 15.33
CA LYS A 174 18.33 12.06 15.94
C LYS A 174 17.72 12.38 17.30
N ALA A 175 16.43 12.05 17.49
CA ALA A 175 15.75 12.24 18.79
C ALA A 175 16.40 11.42 19.91
N PHE A 176 16.68 10.14 19.65
CA PHE A 176 17.20 9.22 20.66
C PHE A 176 18.74 9.16 20.71
N GLU A 177 19.42 9.93 19.87
CA GLU A 177 20.84 10.25 19.95
C GLU A 177 21.09 11.60 20.65
N GLY A 178 20.02 12.32 21.02
CA GLY A 178 20.09 13.63 21.69
C GLY A 178 20.44 14.80 20.76
N GLU A 179 20.53 14.58 19.46
CA GLU A 179 20.84 15.63 18.49
C GLU A 179 19.65 16.54 18.20
N LEU A 180 18.41 16.03 18.32
CA LEU A 180 17.21 16.79 18.00
C LEU A 180 16.95 17.97 18.95
N THR A 181 17.38 17.84 20.19
CA THR A 181 17.23 18.85 21.27
C THR A 181 18.54 19.50 21.68
N LYS A 182 19.62 19.34 20.94
CA LYS A 182 20.95 19.82 21.26
C LYS A 182 20.99 21.33 21.53
N GLU A 183 20.41 22.14 20.66
CA GLU A 183 20.35 23.60 20.82
C GLU A 183 19.44 24.02 21.98
N TRP A 184 18.31 23.32 22.18
CA TRP A 184 17.42 23.56 23.31
C TRP A 184 18.14 23.24 24.61
N ARG A 185 18.81 22.08 24.72
CA ARG A 185 19.57 21.65 25.91
C ARG A 185 20.68 22.62 26.27
N ALA A 186 21.40 23.16 25.28
CA ALA A 186 22.46 24.13 25.51
C ALA A 186 21.98 25.46 26.15
N LYS A 187 20.68 25.78 26.00
CA LYS A 187 20.06 26.97 26.60
C LYS A 187 19.53 26.73 28.01
N GLN A 188 19.56 25.51 28.51
CA GLN A 188 19.05 25.17 29.85
C GLN A 188 20.17 25.26 30.88
N THR A 189 19.87 25.90 32.00
CA THR A 189 20.86 26.09 33.07
C THR A 189 20.77 25.04 34.16
N ASN A 190 19.61 24.43 34.40
CA ASN A 190 19.34 23.53 35.53
C ASN A 190 18.50 22.33 35.12
N LEU A 191 18.95 21.55 34.08
CA LEU A 191 18.30 20.30 33.73
C LEU A 191 18.67 19.21 34.75
N PRO A 192 17.68 18.50 35.34
CA PRO A 192 17.94 17.30 36.11
C PRO A 192 18.68 16.26 35.24
N THR A 193 19.59 15.53 35.84
CA THR A 193 20.32 14.46 35.17
C THR A 193 19.45 13.21 34.99
N ALA A 194 19.75 12.37 33.99
CA ALA A 194 19.10 11.08 33.88
C ALA A 194 19.33 10.17 35.07
N GLU A 195 20.43 10.36 35.82
CA GLU A 195 20.73 9.60 37.04
C GLU A 195 19.78 9.94 38.18
N GLU A 196 19.50 11.23 38.36
CA GLU A 196 18.48 11.71 39.33
C GLU A 196 17.09 11.18 38.97
N LEU A 197 16.71 11.24 37.69
CA LEU A 197 15.43 10.72 37.23
C LEU A 197 15.33 9.19 37.43
N LEU A 198 16.40 8.45 37.16
CA LEU A 198 16.43 7.00 37.37
C LEU A 198 16.23 6.63 38.84
N LYS A 199 16.83 7.42 39.77
CA LYS A 199 16.61 7.26 41.20
C LYS A 199 15.15 7.51 41.58
N GLN A 200 14.54 8.58 41.07
CA GLN A 200 13.12 8.88 41.29
C GLN A 200 12.21 7.78 40.75
N ILE A 201 12.50 7.28 39.58
CA ILE A 201 11.74 6.15 38.97
C ILE A 201 11.85 4.91 39.88
N LYS A 202 13.03 4.60 40.39
CA LYS A 202 13.24 3.46 41.30
C LYS A 202 12.43 3.59 42.57
N GLU A 203 12.41 4.77 43.17
CA GLU A 203 11.61 5.11 44.38
C GLU A 203 10.10 4.99 44.06
N GLU A 204 9.64 5.54 42.94
CA GLU A 204 8.24 5.47 42.54
C GLU A 204 7.77 4.02 42.27
N ARG A 205 8.60 3.21 41.63
CA ARG A 205 8.31 1.78 41.43
C ARG A 205 8.20 1.03 42.75
N GLN A 206 9.04 1.36 43.74
CA GLN A 206 8.96 0.78 45.09
C GLN A 206 7.70 1.25 45.82
N ASN A 207 7.32 2.50 45.72
CA ASN A 207 6.10 3.06 46.30
C ASN A 207 4.85 2.42 45.70
N HIS A 208 4.81 2.30 44.40
CA HIS A 208 3.73 1.62 43.66
C HIS A 208 3.58 0.15 44.10
N TYR A 209 4.69 -0.57 44.26
CA TYR A 209 4.67 -1.95 44.77
C TYR A 209 4.17 -2.01 46.20
N ASN A 210 4.62 -1.11 47.10
CA ASN A 210 4.16 -1.04 48.50
C ASN A 210 2.64 -0.82 48.54
N GLN A 211 2.10 0.09 47.71
CA GLN A 211 0.67 0.33 47.61
C GLN A 211 -0.08 -0.91 47.18
N GLN A 212 0.40 -1.61 46.15
CA GLN A 212 -0.20 -2.86 45.68
C GLN A 212 -0.20 -3.95 46.77
N ILE A 213 0.85 -4.02 47.62
CA ILE A 213 0.90 -4.97 48.73
C ILE A 213 -0.14 -4.60 49.79
N GLU A 214 -0.32 -3.32 50.12
CA GLU A 214 -1.38 -2.91 51.05
C GLU A 214 -2.77 -3.22 50.54
N ASP A 215 -3.04 -3.00 49.26
CA ASP A 215 -4.33 -3.31 48.64
C ASP A 215 -4.55 -4.84 48.56
N TRP A 216 -3.52 -5.61 48.27
CA TRP A 216 -3.58 -7.08 48.38
C TRP A 216 -3.90 -7.54 49.82
N LYS A 217 -3.27 -6.97 50.84
CA LYS A 217 -3.58 -7.29 52.26
C LYS A 217 -5.04 -7.00 52.59
N LYS A 218 -5.59 -5.87 52.14
CA LYS A 218 -7.01 -5.53 52.30
C LYS A 218 -7.91 -6.58 51.63
N ALA A 219 -7.62 -6.91 50.36
CA ALA A 219 -8.37 -7.91 49.63
C ALA A 219 -8.34 -9.31 50.27
N VAL A 220 -7.20 -9.72 50.85
CA VAL A 220 -7.09 -11.00 51.58
C VAL A 220 -7.95 -10.95 52.87
N LYS A 221 -7.94 -9.84 53.62
CA LYS A 221 -8.79 -9.69 54.83
C LYS A 221 -10.28 -9.74 54.47
N GLU A 222 -10.69 -9.10 53.38
CA GLU A 222 -12.07 -9.17 52.90
C GLU A 222 -12.45 -10.61 52.49
N TRP A 223 -11.59 -11.31 51.76
CA TRP A 223 -11.79 -12.71 51.38
C TRP A 223 -11.96 -13.62 52.61
N GLU A 224 -11.15 -13.38 53.68
CA GLU A 224 -11.26 -14.11 54.97
C GLU A 224 -12.58 -13.79 55.67
N LYS A 225 -13.01 -12.52 55.75
CA LYS A 225 -14.29 -12.09 56.33
C LYS A 225 -15.49 -12.69 55.60
N ASN A 226 -15.40 -12.84 54.30
CA ASN A 226 -16.44 -13.39 53.43
C ASN A 226 -16.45 -14.93 53.45
N GLY A 227 -15.86 -15.57 54.49
CA GLY A 227 -15.86 -17.02 54.67
C GLY A 227 -15.00 -17.78 53.66
N LYS A 228 -13.95 -17.12 53.11
CA LYS A 228 -12.99 -17.69 52.15
C LYS A 228 -13.66 -18.20 50.85
N LYS A 229 -14.78 -17.59 50.49
CA LYS A 229 -15.47 -17.91 49.24
C LYS A 229 -14.67 -17.43 48.01
N GLY A 230 -14.53 -18.29 47.01
CA GLY A 230 -13.76 -18.01 45.80
C GLY A 230 -12.25 -18.22 45.98
N LYS A 231 -11.48 -17.83 44.97
CA LYS A 231 -10.02 -17.98 44.93
C LYS A 231 -9.36 -16.91 45.82
N LYS A 232 -8.42 -17.31 46.68
CA LYS A 232 -7.61 -16.36 47.49
C LYS A 232 -6.88 -15.40 46.59
N PRO A 233 -6.89 -14.06 46.88
CA PRO A 233 -6.11 -13.08 46.15
C PRO A 233 -4.63 -13.45 46.05
N SER A 234 -4.06 -13.45 44.87
CA SER A 234 -2.64 -13.78 44.63
C SER A 234 -1.74 -12.65 45.09
N ARG A 235 -0.65 -12.98 45.75
CA ARG A 235 0.34 -11.98 46.17
C ARG A 235 1.04 -11.37 44.94
N ILE A 236 1.21 -10.06 44.95
CA ILE A 236 1.94 -9.33 43.91
C ILE A 236 3.45 -9.60 44.07
N SER A 237 4.12 -9.86 42.94
CA SER A 237 5.56 -10.07 42.92
C SER A 237 6.29 -8.74 42.97
N LYS A 238 7.44 -8.71 43.67
CA LYS A 238 8.30 -7.51 43.72
C LYS A 238 8.78 -7.20 42.27
N PRO A 239 8.85 -5.89 41.91
CA PRO A 239 9.41 -5.50 40.60
C PRO A 239 10.82 -6.08 40.44
N LYS A 240 11.06 -6.71 39.31
CA LYS A 240 12.37 -7.26 38.98
C LYS A 240 13.29 -6.10 38.58
N GLU A 241 14.47 -6.02 39.19
CA GLU A 241 15.53 -5.16 38.66
C GLU A 241 16.27 -5.87 37.56
N VAL A 242 16.41 -5.20 36.43
CA VAL A 242 17.22 -5.65 35.29
C VAL A 242 18.65 -5.18 35.53
N THR A 243 19.62 -6.00 35.17
CA THR A 243 21.05 -5.68 35.32
C THR A 243 21.40 -4.38 34.58
N GLU A 244 22.34 -3.61 35.14
CA GLU A 244 22.80 -2.38 34.49
C GLU A 244 23.34 -2.61 33.07
N VAL A 245 23.29 -1.54 32.29
CA VAL A 245 23.82 -1.55 30.91
C VAL A 245 25.36 -1.61 30.98
N LYS A 246 25.97 -2.55 30.26
CA LYS A 246 27.43 -2.68 30.14
C LYS A 246 27.90 -1.94 28.89
N GLU A 247 29.17 -1.55 28.85
CA GLU A 247 29.79 -0.94 27.65
C GLU A 247 29.62 -1.79 26.42
N SER A 248 29.79 -3.12 26.53
CA SER A 248 29.55 -4.06 25.43
C SER A 248 28.12 -4.10 24.89
N ASP A 249 27.14 -3.62 25.66
CA ASP A 249 25.76 -3.55 25.23
C ASP A 249 25.49 -2.36 24.30
N ILE A 250 26.31 -1.32 24.40
CA ILE A 250 26.14 -0.03 23.73
C ILE A 250 27.28 0.33 22.76
N GLU A 251 28.25 -0.54 22.56
CA GLU A 251 29.41 -0.29 21.68
C GLU A 251 29.03 0.13 20.25
N ASN A 252 27.86 -0.32 19.77
CA ASN A 252 27.32 -0.02 18.44
C ASN A 252 26.32 1.13 18.41
N TYR A 253 26.21 1.90 19.52
CA TYR A 253 25.34 3.06 19.63
C TYR A 253 26.16 4.34 19.70
N GLU A 254 25.54 5.46 19.32
CA GLU A 254 26.15 6.78 19.44
C GLU A 254 26.34 7.18 20.90
N THR A 255 27.35 8.00 21.17
CA THR A 255 27.60 8.55 22.51
C THR A 255 26.46 9.50 22.88
N LEU A 256 25.82 9.25 24.01
CA LEU A 256 24.76 10.12 24.54
C LEU A 256 25.30 11.44 25.06
N PRO A 257 24.46 12.51 25.11
CA PRO A 257 24.80 13.73 25.83
C PRO A 257 25.12 13.48 27.32
N ASN A 258 25.99 14.29 27.93
CA ASN A 258 26.43 14.10 29.32
C ASN A 258 25.30 14.08 30.35
N SER A 259 24.16 14.74 30.08
CA SER A 259 22.97 14.74 30.96
C SER A 259 22.10 13.48 30.79
N TRP A 260 22.39 12.64 29.79
CA TRP A 260 21.67 11.41 29.49
C TRP A 260 22.40 10.18 30.04
N LYS A 261 21.66 9.07 30.20
CA LYS A 261 22.22 7.79 30.64
C LYS A 261 21.53 6.64 29.91
N TRP A 262 22.29 5.63 29.48
CA TRP A 262 21.75 4.36 29.09
C TRP A 262 21.16 3.61 30.26
N SER A 263 19.93 3.19 30.20
CA SER A 263 19.25 2.33 31.17
C SER A 263 18.70 1.09 30.50
N ARG A 264 18.13 0.15 31.24
CA ARG A 264 17.31 -0.93 30.71
C ARG A 264 15.87 -0.48 30.64
N PHE A 265 15.15 -0.87 29.57
CA PHE A 265 13.75 -0.47 29.41
C PHE A 265 12.87 -0.99 30.56
N GLY A 266 13.15 -2.21 31.07
CA GLY A 266 12.47 -2.74 32.24
C GLY A 266 12.71 -1.97 33.52
N ASN A 267 13.82 -1.21 33.65
CA ASN A 267 14.10 -0.40 34.85
C ASN A 267 13.37 0.94 34.86
N VAL A 268 12.89 1.43 33.71
CA VAL A 268 12.14 2.69 33.53
C VAL A 268 10.65 2.51 33.38
N THR A 269 10.12 1.29 33.54
CA THR A 269 8.71 0.95 33.47
C THR A 269 8.22 0.30 34.75
N TYR A 270 6.93 0.36 35.08
CA TYR A 270 6.36 -0.39 36.20
C TYR A 270 6.42 -1.89 35.94
N LYS A 271 6.04 -2.30 34.73
CA LYS A 271 5.96 -3.71 34.33
C LYS A 271 5.97 -3.83 32.82
N ILE A 272 6.64 -4.87 32.29
CA ILE A 272 6.48 -5.35 30.95
C ILE A 272 5.95 -6.78 31.05
N GLY A 273 4.85 -7.10 30.40
CA GLY A 273 4.24 -8.42 30.54
C GLY A 273 3.21 -8.73 29.47
N ASP A 274 2.79 -9.97 29.49
CA ASP A 274 1.71 -10.50 28.66
C ASP A 274 0.71 -11.26 29.53
N ILE A 275 -0.41 -11.65 28.96
CA ILE A 275 -1.41 -12.51 29.60
C ILE A 275 -1.04 -13.99 29.43
N ASP A 276 -1.89 -14.88 29.98
CA ASP A 276 -1.68 -16.33 29.84
C ASP A 276 -1.75 -16.79 28.37
N HIS A 277 -0.92 -17.78 28.04
CA HIS A 277 -0.85 -18.33 26.68
C HIS A 277 -2.06 -19.22 26.31
N LYS A 278 -2.92 -19.56 27.27
CA LYS A 278 -4.15 -20.30 27.02
C LYS A 278 -5.22 -19.34 26.51
N MET A 279 -5.60 -19.50 25.26
CA MET A 279 -6.60 -18.67 24.60
C MET A 279 -8.00 -18.89 25.22
N PRO A 280 -8.70 -17.82 25.64
CA PRO A 280 -10.06 -17.93 26.15
C PRO A 280 -11.04 -18.31 25.03
N LYS A 281 -12.20 -18.85 25.42
CA LYS A 281 -13.29 -19.14 24.48
C LYS A 281 -13.92 -17.84 23.99
N THR A 282 -14.21 -17.76 22.70
CA THR A 282 -14.95 -16.62 22.11
C THR A 282 -16.43 -16.73 22.48
N VAL A 283 -17.05 -15.59 22.82
CA VAL A 283 -18.48 -15.41 23.09
C VAL A 283 -19.05 -14.32 22.18
N GLU A 284 -20.38 -14.31 21.96
CA GLU A 284 -21.00 -13.29 21.08
C GLU A 284 -20.98 -11.90 21.71
N ASN A 285 -21.25 -11.82 23.02
CA ASN A 285 -21.27 -10.56 23.77
C ASN A 285 -20.28 -10.62 24.92
N GLY A 286 -19.32 -9.70 24.98
CA GLY A 286 -18.29 -9.72 26.01
C GLY A 286 -17.28 -8.61 25.86
N TYR A 287 -16.11 -8.79 26.48
CA TYR A 287 -15.01 -7.84 26.44
C TYR A 287 -14.11 -8.08 25.23
N PRO A 288 -13.66 -7.01 24.51
CA PRO A 288 -12.75 -7.17 23.39
C PRO A 288 -11.43 -7.84 23.78
N TYR A 289 -11.00 -8.78 22.95
CA TYR A 289 -9.75 -9.52 23.08
C TYR A 289 -8.96 -9.38 21.77
N LEU A 290 -7.97 -8.51 21.79
CA LEU A 290 -7.19 -8.13 20.62
C LEU A 290 -6.05 -9.10 20.35
N SER A 291 -5.74 -9.27 19.08
CA SER A 291 -4.54 -9.93 18.57
C SER A 291 -3.68 -8.94 17.79
N THR A 292 -2.51 -9.37 17.33
CA THR A 292 -1.65 -8.54 16.45
C THR A 292 -2.35 -8.12 15.16
N GLY A 293 -3.35 -8.89 14.69
CA GLY A 293 -4.14 -8.56 13.50
C GLY A 293 -5.11 -7.38 13.68
N ASN A 294 -5.41 -7.01 14.93
CA ASN A 294 -6.26 -5.85 15.24
C ASN A 294 -5.48 -4.53 15.35
N LEU A 295 -4.14 -4.58 15.22
CA LEU A 295 -3.27 -3.42 15.32
C LEU A 295 -2.92 -2.91 13.92
N ASN A 296 -3.42 -1.73 13.56
CA ASN A 296 -3.21 -1.12 12.25
C ASN A 296 -1.80 -0.50 12.15
N GLY A 297 -1.32 -0.35 10.92
CA GLY A 297 -0.01 0.25 10.66
C GLY A 297 0.05 1.77 10.87
N ASP A 298 -1.09 2.42 10.98
CA ASP A 298 -1.26 3.85 11.27
C ASP A 298 -1.31 4.18 12.78
N GLY A 299 -1.14 3.18 13.64
CA GLY A 299 -1.20 3.34 15.11
C GLY A 299 -2.61 3.25 15.69
N THR A 300 -3.62 2.91 14.91
CA THR A 300 -5.00 2.70 15.37
C THR A 300 -5.29 1.24 15.69
N ILE A 301 -6.37 1.00 16.44
CA ILE A 301 -6.83 -0.34 16.84
C ILE A 301 -8.18 -0.63 16.20
N ASP A 302 -8.28 -1.74 15.48
CA ASP A 302 -9.56 -2.25 14.97
C ASP A 302 -10.28 -3.08 16.04
N PHE A 303 -11.22 -2.46 16.71
CA PHE A 303 -12.10 -3.14 17.67
C PHE A 303 -13.26 -3.88 16.99
N SER A 304 -13.61 -3.55 15.76
CA SER A 304 -14.75 -4.19 15.06
C SER A 304 -14.46 -5.62 14.68
N GLY A 305 -13.20 -5.92 14.32
CA GLY A 305 -12.72 -7.27 14.04
C GLY A 305 -12.23 -8.04 15.26
N ALA A 306 -12.35 -7.48 16.48
CA ALA A 306 -11.87 -8.11 17.69
C ALA A 306 -12.76 -9.29 18.14
N LYS A 307 -12.15 -10.38 18.59
CA LYS A 307 -12.86 -11.42 19.31
C LYS A 307 -13.37 -10.88 20.65
N THR A 308 -14.45 -11.45 21.17
CA THR A 308 -14.99 -11.11 22.49
C THR A 308 -14.88 -12.29 23.43
N ILE A 309 -14.60 -12.03 24.71
CA ILE A 309 -14.44 -13.03 25.77
C ILE A 309 -15.40 -12.76 26.92
N SER A 310 -15.69 -13.78 27.70
CA SER A 310 -16.58 -13.67 28.87
C SER A 310 -16.00 -12.74 29.93
N LYS A 311 -16.88 -12.20 30.80
CA LYS A 311 -16.47 -11.39 31.95
C LYS A 311 -15.53 -12.18 32.89
N GLU A 312 -15.83 -13.45 33.11
CA GLU A 312 -15.01 -14.32 33.97
C GLU A 312 -13.58 -14.48 33.42
N ASP A 313 -13.46 -14.75 32.11
CA ASP A 313 -12.15 -14.82 31.46
C ASP A 313 -11.42 -13.48 31.47
N PHE A 314 -12.15 -12.38 31.23
CA PHE A 314 -11.58 -11.03 31.28
C PHE A 314 -11.01 -10.75 32.68
N GLU A 315 -11.79 -10.92 33.75
CA GLU A 315 -11.34 -10.65 35.12
C GLU A 315 -10.16 -11.55 35.50
N ARG A 316 -10.21 -12.83 35.15
CA ARG A 316 -9.12 -13.78 35.41
C ARG A 316 -7.81 -13.41 34.72
N LEU A 317 -7.86 -13.02 33.46
CA LEU A 317 -6.67 -12.65 32.68
C LEU A 317 -6.14 -11.26 33.04
N ALA A 318 -7.03 -10.32 33.34
CA ALA A 318 -6.68 -8.96 33.79
C ALA A 318 -5.86 -8.94 35.08
N LEU A 319 -6.01 -9.95 35.95
CA LEU A 319 -5.18 -10.09 37.16
C LEU A 319 -3.67 -10.17 36.85
N LYS A 320 -3.28 -10.66 35.69
CA LYS A 320 -1.87 -10.75 35.32
C LYS A 320 -1.35 -9.44 34.76
N ILE A 321 -2.06 -8.87 33.80
CA ILE A 321 -1.82 -7.54 33.26
C ILE A 321 -3.06 -7.05 32.49
N LYS A 322 -3.49 -5.83 32.75
CA LYS A 322 -4.61 -5.16 32.06
C LYS A 322 -4.06 -3.94 31.32
N PRO A 323 -4.36 -3.75 30.04
CA PRO A 323 -4.03 -2.52 29.32
C PRO A 323 -4.78 -1.32 29.90
N GLU A 324 -4.10 -0.20 30.05
CA GLU A 324 -4.67 1.06 30.57
C GLU A 324 -4.12 2.25 29.76
N LYS A 325 -4.79 3.40 29.90
CA LYS A 325 -4.33 4.63 29.26
C LYS A 325 -2.90 4.99 29.70
N GLY A 326 -2.06 5.31 28.73
CA GLY A 326 -0.63 5.58 28.94
C GLY A 326 0.27 4.36 28.73
N ASP A 327 -0.29 3.17 28.61
CA ASP A 327 0.46 1.95 28.30
C ASP A 327 0.75 1.82 26.80
N ILE A 328 1.75 0.99 26.46
CA ILE A 328 2.09 0.68 25.08
C ILE A 328 1.81 -0.79 24.82
N ILE A 329 1.06 -1.07 23.74
CA ILE A 329 0.92 -2.41 23.19
C ILE A 329 2.11 -2.67 22.27
N PHE A 330 2.88 -3.72 22.55
CA PHE A 330 4.07 -4.11 21.81
C PHE A 330 3.88 -5.52 21.21
N PRO A 331 3.61 -5.65 19.90
CA PRO A 331 3.56 -6.94 19.21
C PRO A 331 4.88 -7.69 19.32
N ARG A 332 4.82 -8.96 19.75
CA ARG A 332 5.98 -9.82 19.95
C ARG A 332 6.16 -10.85 18.85
N TYR A 333 5.11 -11.08 18.06
CA TYR A 333 5.05 -12.08 16.98
C TYR A 333 4.59 -11.42 15.67
N GLY A 334 5.19 -11.78 14.57
CA GLY A 334 4.77 -11.42 13.23
C GLY A 334 4.95 -9.93 12.88
N THR A 335 4.11 -9.06 13.42
CA THR A 335 4.09 -7.60 13.15
C THR A 335 4.92 -6.79 14.15
N ILE A 336 6.09 -7.29 14.56
CA ILE A 336 6.97 -6.62 15.52
C ILE A 336 7.30 -5.21 15.02
N GLY A 337 7.19 -4.22 15.92
CA GLY A 337 7.44 -2.80 15.62
C GLY A 337 6.21 -1.98 15.27
N ARG A 338 5.00 -2.57 15.24
CA ARG A 338 3.72 -1.83 15.17
C ARG A 338 3.19 -1.53 16.56
N ASN A 339 3.96 -0.75 17.32
CA ASN A 339 3.63 -0.44 18.71
C ASN A 339 2.59 0.66 18.76
N ILE A 340 1.64 0.56 19.69
CA ILE A 340 0.52 1.50 19.84
C ILE A 340 0.45 1.99 21.28
N LEU A 341 0.35 3.31 21.44
CA LEU A 341 0.05 3.95 22.71
C LEU A 341 -1.46 3.93 22.95
N ILE A 342 -1.88 3.51 24.12
CA ILE A 342 -3.28 3.59 24.55
C ILE A 342 -3.52 5.00 25.09
N ASP A 343 -4.23 5.83 24.34
CA ASP A 343 -4.55 7.23 24.71
C ASP A 343 -6.02 7.43 25.12
N PHE A 344 -6.78 6.35 25.21
CA PHE A 344 -8.22 6.32 25.51
C PHE A 344 -8.53 5.41 26.70
N ASP A 345 -9.69 5.59 27.29
CA ASP A 345 -10.22 4.76 28.38
C ASP A 345 -11.23 3.74 27.81
N ARG A 346 -10.88 2.46 27.79
CA ARG A 346 -11.72 1.34 27.38
C ARG A 346 -11.27 0.06 28.04
N GLU A 347 -12.21 -0.83 28.37
CA GLU A 347 -11.90 -2.16 28.85
C GLU A 347 -11.70 -3.14 27.70
N PHE A 348 -10.54 -3.72 27.61
CA PHE A 348 -10.15 -4.75 26.66
C PHE A 348 -8.91 -5.51 27.17
N LEU A 349 -8.61 -6.63 26.54
CA LEU A 349 -7.34 -7.33 26.73
C LEU A 349 -6.65 -7.53 25.37
N VAL A 350 -5.35 -7.77 25.43
CA VAL A 350 -4.55 -8.19 24.25
C VAL A 350 -4.03 -9.60 24.48
N SER A 351 -3.94 -10.37 23.41
CA SER A 351 -3.44 -11.75 23.47
C SER A 351 -1.95 -11.79 23.87
N TYR A 352 -1.48 -12.94 24.30
CA TYR A 352 -0.06 -13.16 24.62
C TYR A 352 0.91 -12.87 23.47
N SER A 353 0.38 -12.72 22.25
CA SER A 353 1.17 -12.27 21.08
C SER A 353 1.64 -10.82 21.18
N CYS A 354 1.12 -10.06 22.14
CA CYS A 354 1.54 -8.71 22.46
C CYS A 354 2.03 -8.63 23.92
N ALA A 355 3.05 -7.84 24.15
CA ALA A 355 3.39 -7.36 25.48
C ALA A 355 2.66 -6.04 25.77
N ILE A 356 2.34 -5.81 27.03
CA ILE A 356 1.92 -4.51 27.55
C ILE A 356 3.09 -3.91 28.33
N ILE A 357 3.44 -2.68 28.00
CA ILE A 357 4.47 -1.90 28.66
C ILE A 357 3.76 -0.88 29.54
N LYS A 358 3.81 -1.06 30.84
CA LYS A 358 3.27 -0.15 31.86
C LYS A 358 4.27 0.94 32.15
N ASN A 359 4.04 2.14 31.62
CA ASN A 359 4.93 3.26 31.82
C ASN A 359 4.79 3.88 33.22
N VAL A 360 5.89 4.45 33.76
CA VAL A 360 5.85 5.28 34.98
C VAL A 360 5.39 6.68 34.59
N THR A 361 4.09 6.83 34.34
CA THR A 361 3.50 8.04 33.73
C THR A 361 3.68 9.33 34.54
N SER A 362 3.96 9.23 35.84
CA SER A 362 4.30 10.38 36.70
C SER A 362 5.68 10.99 36.39
N LEU A 363 6.60 10.21 35.85
CA LEU A 363 8.02 10.59 35.64
C LEU A 363 8.48 10.39 34.19
N MET A 364 7.74 9.63 33.38
CA MET A 364 8.06 9.26 32.01
C MET A 364 6.94 9.67 31.06
N SER A 365 7.29 10.37 29.99
CA SER A 365 6.32 10.63 28.91
C SER A 365 5.99 9.33 28.16
N SER A 366 4.71 8.94 28.15
CA SER A 366 4.26 7.76 27.37
C SER A 366 4.51 7.91 25.87
N LYS A 367 4.41 9.13 25.33
CA LYS A 367 4.76 9.41 23.93
C LYS A 367 6.26 9.28 23.66
N PHE A 368 7.12 9.69 24.61
CA PHE A 368 8.55 9.48 24.49
C PHE A 368 8.88 7.98 24.44
N ALA A 369 8.29 7.19 25.33
CA ALA A 369 8.45 5.74 25.31
C ALA A 369 7.88 5.08 24.02
N LEU A 370 6.75 5.59 23.50
CA LEU A 370 6.22 5.16 22.20
C LEU A 370 7.21 5.46 21.09
N TYR A 371 7.69 6.70 20.94
CA TYR A 371 8.62 7.06 19.87
C TYR A 371 9.95 6.31 19.98
N TYR A 372 10.43 6.06 21.20
CA TYR A 372 11.56 5.16 21.40
C TYR A 372 11.25 3.78 20.83
N SER A 373 10.08 3.23 21.11
CA SER A 373 9.67 1.91 20.65
C SER A 373 9.50 1.80 19.12
N LEU A 374 9.45 2.92 18.41
CA LEU A 374 9.38 3.04 16.95
C LEU A 374 10.73 3.43 16.31
N SER A 375 11.74 3.74 17.13
CA SER A 375 13.02 4.29 16.70
C SER A 375 13.98 3.24 16.10
N PRO A 376 15.02 3.67 15.38
CA PRO A 376 16.09 2.77 14.97
C PRO A 376 16.85 2.09 16.13
N VAL A 377 16.87 2.68 17.34
CA VAL A 377 17.46 2.06 18.52
C VAL A 377 16.77 0.75 18.85
N ILE A 378 15.42 0.76 18.93
CA ILE A 378 14.65 -0.46 19.21
C ILE A 378 14.78 -1.50 18.10
N LYS A 379 14.90 -1.07 16.83
CA LYS A 379 15.11 -2.00 15.71
C LYS A 379 16.43 -2.76 15.82
N LYS A 380 17.50 -2.10 16.31
CA LYS A 380 18.77 -2.77 16.60
C LYS A 380 18.60 -3.79 17.74
N GLU A 381 17.90 -3.41 18.81
CA GLU A 381 17.61 -4.30 19.94
C GLU A 381 16.73 -5.49 19.51
N ILE A 382 15.67 -5.25 18.75
CA ILE A 382 14.85 -6.31 18.18
C ILE A 382 15.72 -7.31 17.40
N LYS A 383 16.58 -6.83 16.51
CA LYS A 383 17.50 -7.67 15.72
C LYS A 383 18.47 -8.47 16.61
N ARG A 384 18.97 -7.86 17.68
CA ARG A 384 19.88 -8.50 18.64
C ARG A 384 19.25 -9.67 19.40
N TYR A 385 17.96 -9.55 19.73
CA TYR A 385 17.24 -10.54 20.54
C TYR A 385 16.32 -11.46 19.72
N THR A 386 16.19 -11.25 18.43
CA THR A 386 15.37 -12.12 17.57
C THR A 386 16.24 -13.25 17.04
N VAL A 387 15.84 -14.49 17.30
CA VAL A 387 16.43 -15.68 16.65
C VAL A 387 15.77 -15.80 15.27
N GLU A 388 16.55 -15.98 14.22
CA GLU A 388 16.06 -16.25 12.86
C GLU A 388 15.37 -17.61 12.81
N THR A 389 14.10 -17.63 13.17
CA THR A 389 13.19 -18.74 13.00
C THR A 389 12.10 -18.36 12.01
N THR A 390 11.32 -19.34 11.54
CA THR A 390 10.20 -19.15 10.57
C THR A 390 9.19 -18.06 10.99
N GLN A 391 9.12 -17.71 12.27
CA GLN A 391 8.39 -16.56 12.83
C GLN A 391 9.25 -15.84 13.86
N ALA A 392 9.60 -14.59 13.57
CA ALA A 392 10.29 -13.74 14.53
C ALA A 392 9.46 -13.63 15.82
N ASN A 393 10.11 -13.88 16.96
CA ASN A 393 9.51 -13.82 18.29
C ASN A 393 10.47 -13.14 19.26
N ILE A 394 9.91 -12.26 20.12
CA ILE A 394 10.67 -11.57 21.17
C ILE A 394 10.09 -11.91 22.55
N GLY A 395 10.94 -12.41 23.44
CA GLY A 395 10.59 -12.71 24.82
C GLY A 395 10.38 -11.44 25.67
N ILE A 396 9.54 -11.51 26.69
CA ILE A 396 9.34 -10.40 27.65
C ILE A 396 10.68 -9.98 28.29
N ALA A 397 11.49 -10.94 28.74
CA ALA A 397 12.80 -10.67 29.31
C ALA A 397 13.76 -9.95 28.33
N SER A 398 13.64 -10.22 27.04
CA SER A 398 14.42 -9.50 26.01
C SER A 398 13.99 -8.04 25.92
N ILE A 399 12.68 -7.75 25.96
CA ILE A 399 12.14 -6.37 25.94
C ILE A 399 12.56 -5.61 27.20
N GLU A 400 12.53 -6.26 28.37
CA GLU A 400 13.04 -5.68 29.63
C GLU A 400 14.52 -5.29 29.53
N ASN A 401 15.33 -6.05 28.80
CA ASN A 401 16.77 -5.86 28.62
C ASN A 401 17.13 -4.85 27.51
N PHE A 402 16.20 -4.35 26.72
CA PHE A 402 16.50 -3.36 25.69
C PHE A 402 17.21 -2.14 26.30
N VAL A 403 18.24 -1.63 25.62
CA VAL A 403 18.91 -0.40 26.05
C VAL A 403 18.03 0.83 25.76
N PHE A 404 17.84 1.66 26.76
CA PHE A 404 16.94 2.81 26.71
C PHE A 404 17.71 4.10 27.01
N PRO A 405 17.72 5.10 26.12
CA PRO A 405 18.37 6.39 26.36
C PRO A 405 17.48 7.27 27.21
N LEU A 406 17.81 7.39 28.50
CA LEU A 406 17.07 8.17 29.48
C LEU A 406 17.58 9.60 29.54
N CYS A 407 16.69 10.58 29.52
CA CYS A 407 16.94 12.00 29.74
C CYS A 407 15.93 12.59 30.73
N SER A 408 16.11 13.85 31.13
CA SER A 408 15.17 14.55 32.03
C SER A 408 13.75 14.60 31.47
N THR A 409 12.72 14.63 32.31
CA THR A 409 11.31 14.74 31.95
C THR A 409 11.02 15.96 31.06
N GLN A 410 11.70 17.09 31.34
CA GLN A 410 11.59 18.31 30.51
C GLN A 410 12.10 18.05 29.10
N GLU A 411 13.25 17.38 28.98
CA GLU A 411 13.81 17.08 27.65
C GLU A 411 13.00 16.04 26.91
N GLN A 412 12.42 15.03 27.59
CA GLN A 412 11.47 14.10 26.98
C GLN A 412 10.29 14.85 26.35
N THR A 413 9.74 15.85 27.05
CA THR A 413 8.65 16.68 26.53
C THR A 413 9.08 17.46 25.29
N GLN A 414 10.26 18.09 25.32
CA GLN A 414 10.79 18.81 24.16
C GLN A 414 11.05 17.90 22.96
N ILE A 415 11.61 16.70 23.20
CA ILE A 415 11.82 15.69 22.14
C ILE A 415 10.50 15.30 21.50
N VAL A 416 9.46 15.05 22.30
CA VAL A 416 8.12 14.70 21.78
C VAL A 416 7.58 15.83 20.91
N GLN A 417 7.67 17.09 21.37
CA GLN A 417 7.21 18.25 20.59
C GLN A 417 7.95 18.38 19.26
N GLU A 418 9.27 18.22 19.26
CA GLU A 418 10.09 18.27 18.03
C GLU A 418 9.76 17.14 17.06
N ILE A 419 9.58 15.92 17.58
CA ILE A 419 9.16 14.78 16.77
C ILE A 419 7.79 15.06 16.15
N GLU A 420 6.78 15.40 16.95
CA GLU A 420 5.40 15.62 16.50
C GLU A 420 5.32 16.75 15.47
N SER A 421 6.04 17.85 15.70
CA SER A 421 6.13 18.96 14.76
C SER A 421 6.64 18.50 13.39
N ARG A 422 7.75 17.75 13.33
CA ARG A 422 8.36 17.27 12.08
C ARG A 422 7.51 16.18 11.41
N LEU A 423 6.95 15.26 12.19
CA LEU A 423 6.09 14.22 11.64
C LEU A 423 4.78 14.77 11.11
N SER A 424 4.19 15.80 11.75
CA SER A 424 3.00 16.49 11.23
C SER A 424 3.24 17.13 9.86
N VAL A 425 4.44 17.69 9.63
CA VAL A 425 4.82 18.19 8.29
C VAL A 425 4.89 17.04 7.28
N CYS A 426 5.50 15.90 7.67
CA CYS A 426 5.55 14.72 6.81
C CYS A 426 4.14 14.20 6.45
N ASP A 427 3.21 14.17 7.41
CA ASP A 427 1.83 13.71 7.20
C ASP A 427 1.11 14.61 6.17
N LYS A 428 1.26 15.93 6.29
CA LYS A 428 0.70 16.89 5.33
C LYS A 428 1.31 16.72 3.93
N MET A 429 2.62 16.50 3.85
CA MET A 429 3.29 16.27 2.57
C MET A 429 2.82 14.96 1.93
N GLU A 430 2.69 13.89 2.70
CA GLU A 430 2.20 12.59 2.22
C GLU A 430 0.75 12.69 1.71
N GLN A 431 -0.12 13.40 2.43
CA GLN A 431 -1.47 13.69 1.97
C GLN A 431 -1.47 14.46 0.64
N SER A 432 -0.69 15.54 0.54
CA SER A 432 -0.57 16.35 -0.68
C SER A 432 -0.06 15.53 -1.87
N ILE A 433 0.89 14.62 -1.64
CA ILE A 433 1.40 13.71 -2.67
C ILE A 433 0.30 12.76 -3.15
N ASN A 434 -0.46 12.14 -2.24
CA ASN A 434 -1.55 11.24 -2.59
C ASN A 434 -2.62 11.95 -3.43
N GLU A 435 -3.05 13.14 -3.01
CA GLU A 435 -3.98 13.97 -3.78
C GLU A 435 -3.44 14.35 -5.17
N SER A 436 -2.12 14.59 -5.27
CA SER A 436 -1.48 14.93 -6.55
C SER A 436 -1.43 13.73 -7.50
N ILE A 437 -1.21 12.52 -6.99
CA ILE A 437 -1.27 11.28 -7.77
C ILE A 437 -2.70 11.05 -8.28
N GLU A 438 -3.72 11.19 -7.44
CA GLU A 438 -5.13 11.06 -7.84
C GLU A 438 -5.52 12.08 -8.92
N LYS A 439 -5.07 13.34 -8.77
CA LYS A 439 -5.28 14.38 -9.79
C LYS A 439 -4.59 14.06 -11.11
N ALA A 440 -3.38 13.49 -11.07
CA ALA A 440 -2.67 13.07 -12.27
C ALA A 440 -3.40 11.94 -13.01
N GLU A 441 -3.95 10.97 -12.29
CA GLU A 441 -4.77 9.90 -12.89
C GLU A 441 -6.08 10.43 -13.49
N ALA A 442 -6.75 11.34 -12.80
CA ALA A 442 -7.96 12.01 -13.33
C ALA A 442 -7.66 12.86 -14.57
N LEU A 443 -6.51 13.54 -14.59
CA LEU A 443 -6.06 14.32 -15.74
C LEU A 443 -5.80 13.43 -16.95
N ARG A 444 -5.25 12.23 -16.77
CA ARG A 444 -5.06 11.23 -17.84
C ARG A 444 -6.39 10.88 -18.51
N GLN A 445 -7.43 10.63 -17.74
CA GLN A 445 -8.78 10.35 -18.27
C GLN A 445 -9.37 11.57 -18.99
N SER A 446 -9.16 12.78 -18.46
CA SER A 446 -9.61 14.02 -19.09
C SER A 446 -8.92 14.28 -20.43
N ILE A 447 -7.61 14.01 -20.55
CA ILE A 447 -6.85 14.12 -21.80
C ILE A 447 -7.44 13.19 -22.87
N LEU A 448 -7.67 11.93 -22.53
CA LEU A 448 -8.28 10.94 -23.43
C LEU A 448 -9.68 11.36 -23.88
N LYS A 449 -10.50 11.88 -22.95
CA LYS A 449 -11.83 12.39 -23.26
C LYS A 449 -11.76 13.57 -24.21
N LYS A 450 -10.88 14.54 -23.99
CA LYS A 450 -10.67 15.70 -24.88
C LYS A 450 -10.21 15.27 -26.27
N ALA A 451 -9.36 14.26 -26.37
CA ALA A 451 -8.95 13.70 -27.66
C ALA A 451 -10.15 13.10 -28.41
N PHE A 452 -10.98 12.31 -27.72
CA PHE A 452 -12.20 11.72 -28.30
C PHE A 452 -13.19 12.80 -28.77
N GLU A 453 -13.33 13.89 -28.02
CA GLU A 453 -14.20 15.02 -28.36
C GLU A 453 -13.61 15.99 -29.39
N GLY A 454 -12.40 15.73 -29.89
CA GLY A 454 -11.69 16.65 -30.81
C GLY A 454 -11.25 17.97 -30.18
N LYS A 455 -11.14 18.03 -28.85
CA LYS A 455 -10.83 19.25 -28.08
C LYS A 455 -9.40 19.30 -27.53
N LEU A 456 -8.56 18.30 -27.87
CA LEU A 456 -7.21 18.19 -27.32
C LEU A 456 -6.23 19.18 -27.98
N LEU A 457 -6.34 19.36 -29.28
CA LEU A 457 -5.47 20.27 -30.06
C LEU A 457 -6.05 21.69 -30.06
N SER A 458 -5.17 22.67 -29.97
CA SER A 458 -5.48 24.08 -30.18
C SER A 458 -5.77 24.37 -31.66
N GLU A 459 -6.37 25.50 -31.95
CA GLU A 459 -6.61 25.94 -33.34
C GLU A 459 -5.31 26.14 -34.14
N ALA A 460 -4.26 26.62 -33.49
CA ALA A 460 -2.93 26.79 -34.11
C ALA A 460 -2.33 25.42 -34.51
N GLU A 461 -2.42 24.40 -33.63
CA GLU A 461 -1.94 23.04 -33.92
C GLU A 461 -2.74 22.40 -35.07
N ILE A 462 -4.04 22.65 -35.14
CA ILE A 462 -4.88 22.16 -36.25
C ILE A 462 -4.53 22.90 -37.55
N ALA A 463 -4.32 24.22 -37.52
CA ALA A 463 -3.90 25.00 -38.68
C ALA A 463 -2.55 24.49 -39.23
N GLN A 464 -1.62 24.11 -38.35
CA GLN A 464 -0.36 23.49 -38.74
C GLN A 464 -0.60 22.10 -39.40
N CYS A 465 -1.50 21.27 -38.88
CA CYS A 465 -1.84 20.00 -39.50
C CYS A 465 -2.42 20.17 -40.90
N LYS A 466 -3.19 21.24 -41.17
CA LYS A 466 -3.79 21.54 -42.50
C LYS A 466 -2.73 21.86 -43.56
N GLN A 467 -1.48 22.20 -43.14
CA GLN A 467 -0.38 22.45 -44.10
C GLN A 467 0.39 21.19 -44.50
N ALA A 468 0.07 20.03 -43.92
CA ALA A 468 0.75 18.78 -44.26
C ALA A 468 0.39 18.31 -45.68
N ALA A 469 1.39 17.79 -46.39
CA ALA A 469 1.21 17.35 -47.80
C ALA A 469 0.18 16.25 -47.98
N ASP A 470 -0.08 15.44 -46.94
CA ASP A 470 -1.05 14.37 -46.91
C ASP A 470 -2.35 14.75 -46.17
N TYR A 471 -2.62 16.06 -46.01
CA TYR A 471 -3.87 16.50 -45.42
C TYR A 471 -5.05 16.26 -46.37
N GLU A 472 -6.01 15.50 -45.92
CA GLU A 472 -7.31 15.32 -46.59
C GLU A 472 -8.42 15.46 -45.55
N PRO A 473 -9.57 16.10 -45.85
CA PRO A 473 -10.72 16.10 -44.99
C PRO A 473 -11.18 14.68 -44.64
N ALA A 474 -11.69 14.47 -43.43
CA ALA A 474 -12.13 13.13 -43.02
C ALA A 474 -13.27 12.57 -43.90
N SER A 475 -14.05 13.40 -44.55
CA SER A 475 -15.05 12.99 -45.53
C SER A 475 -14.46 12.20 -46.69
N GLU A 476 -13.27 12.58 -47.19
CA GLU A 476 -12.55 11.84 -48.21
C GLU A 476 -11.97 10.52 -47.66
N LEU A 477 -11.43 10.55 -46.46
CA LEU A 477 -10.96 9.32 -45.77
C LEU A 477 -12.11 8.33 -45.59
N LEU A 478 -13.30 8.81 -45.20
CA LEU A 478 -14.48 7.99 -44.97
C LEU A 478 -14.91 7.30 -46.28
N LYS A 479 -14.92 8.04 -47.42
CA LYS A 479 -15.20 7.47 -48.74
C LYS A 479 -14.18 6.37 -49.10
N LYS A 480 -12.89 6.59 -48.87
CA LYS A 480 -11.83 5.61 -49.12
C LYS A 480 -12.01 4.36 -48.27
N ILE A 481 -12.32 4.48 -46.98
CA ILE A 481 -12.60 3.36 -46.07
C ILE A 481 -13.79 2.56 -46.54
N GLN A 482 -14.88 3.21 -46.96
CA GLN A 482 -16.07 2.56 -47.47
C GLN A 482 -15.77 1.79 -48.78
N ALA A 483 -14.98 2.36 -49.69
CA ALA A 483 -14.56 1.71 -50.91
C ALA A 483 -13.69 0.45 -50.64
N GLU A 484 -12.74 0.53 -49.72
CA GLU A 484 -11.95 -0.63 -49.26
C GLU A 484 -12.84 -1.76 -48.71
N LYS A 485 -13.81 -1.42 -47.86
CA LYS A 485 -14.77 -2.40 -47.29
C LYS A 485 -15.59 -3.08 -48.37
N VAL A 486 -16.07 -2.36 -49.37
CA VAL A 486 -16.81 -2.93 -50.50
C VAL A 486 -15.92 -3.90 -51.30
N LYS A 487 -14.68 -3.49 -51.61
CA LYS A 487 -13.71 -4.31 -52.36
C LYS A 487 -13.40 -5.62 -51.59
N THR A 488 -13.15 -5.53 -50.29
CA THR A 488 -12.86 -6.68 -49.42
C THR A 488 -14.04 -7.67 -49.36
N ARG A 489 -15.28 -7.16 -49.25
CA ARG A 489 -16.50 -7.99 -49.29
C ARG A 489 -16.69 -8.69 -50.63
N LEU A 490 -16.42 -8.03 -51.75
CA LEU A 490 -16.50 -8.61 -53.09
C LEU A 490 -15.49 -9.75 -53.25
N ILE A 491 -14.23 -9.56 -52.87
CA ILE A 491 -13.18 -10.59 -52.91
C ILE A 491 -13.59 -11.81 -52.07
N ALA A 492 -14.04 -11.59 -50.81
CA ALA A 492 -14.50 -12.67 -49.95
C ALA A 492 -15.71 -13.46 -50.53
N SER A 493 -16.64 -12.77 -51.22
CA SER A 493 -17.78 -13.40 -51.85
C SER A 493 -17.40 -14.24 -53.08
N GLN A 494 -16.42 -13.77 -53.88
CA GLN A 494 -15.88 -14.51 -55.02
C GLN A 494 -15.11 -15.77 -54.62
N GLN A 495 -14.33 -15.70 -53.53
CA GLN A 495 -13.62 -16.86 -52.98
C GLN A 495 -14.57 -17.92 -52.44
N LYS A 496 -15.69 -17.55 -51.78
CA LYS A 496 -16.73 -18.48 -51.34
C LYS A 496 -17.41 -19.17 -52.53
N LYS A 497 -17.65 -18.44 -53.64
CA LYS A 497 -18.25 -19.03 -54.87
C LYS A 497 -17.31 -20.00 -55.58
N LYS A 498 -15.97 -19.75 -55.55
CA LYS A 498 -14.96 -20.66 -56.12
C LYS A 498 -14.76 -21.93 -55.27
N GLY A 499 -14.76 -21.80 -53.92
CA GLY A 499 -14.63 -22.93 -52.99
C GLY A 499 -15.88 -23.86 -52.98
N GLY A 500 -17.06 -23.36 -53.30
CA GLY A 500 -18.29 -24.16 -53.39
C GLY A 500 -18.49 -24.94 -54.76
N LYS A 501 -17.62 -24.71 -55.74
CA LYS A 501 -17.67 -25.45 -57.03
C LYS A 501 -16.74 -26.66 -57.06
N ASN A 502 -15.79 -26.80 -56.09
CA ASN A 502 -14.85 -27.93 -56.03
C ASN A 502 -15.25 -29.02 -55.04
N GLY A 503 -16.49 -28.99 -54.56
CA GLY A 503 -17.00 -29.93 -53.53
C GLY A 503 -18.35 -30.55 -54.00
N LYS A 504 -18.42 -30.96 -55.28
CA LYS A 504 -19.44 -31.88 -55.79
C LYS A 504 -18.77 -32.98 -56.58
#